data_f16cd66b38c6785186141d61ba24d6ac
#
_entry.id   f16cd66b38c6785186141d61ba24d6ac
#
_cell.length_a   1.000
_cell.length_b   1.000
_cell.length_c   1.000
_cell.angle_alpha   90.00
_cell.angle_beta   90.00
_cell.angle_gamma   90.00
#
_symmetry.space_group_name_H-M   'P 1'
#
loop_
_entity.id
_entity.type
_entity.pdbx_description
1 polymer ?
#
loop_
_entity_poly.entity_id
_entity_poly.type
_entity_poly.pdbx_seq_one_letter_code
_entity_poly.pdbx_strand_id
1 'polypeptide(L)'
;MNPDDKAGLEMALERKDQYGAHVTVITMGPPQADDILREAFAMGADRAIHLSDRKFAGADTLATSNAIAGALRMLDFDLVITGRQAIDGDTAQVGPQIAEHLGLPQVTYLEGIKYEGGNRLVVKKWTEEGYQLLEVETPCVVTVLSSANQPRYMSVRGIVEAYDKQVEVWGFDNISVEESKLGLAGSPTRVFKSFTKGAKSAGKVFELEPAEAADLIVEKLKEKFII
;
A
#
# COMPACT_ATOMS: atom_id res chain seq x y z
N MET A 1 3.09 -4.34 -9.15
CA MET A 1 2.29 -3.75 -8.03
C MET A 1 2.83 -4.24 -6.70
N ASN A 2 2.80 -3.42 -5.63
CA ASN A 2 3.18 -3.83 -4.27
C ASN A 2 2.21 -4.91 -3.74
N PRO A 3 2.68 -5.97 -3.05
CA PRO A 3 1.82 -7.08 -2.62
C PRO A 3 0.65 -6.68 -1.71
N ASP A 4 0.87 -5.78 -0.75
CA ASP A 4 -0.20 -5.31 0.14
C ASP A 4 -1.26 -4.50 -0.64
N ASP A 5 -0.85 -3.67 -1.62
CA ASP A 5 -1.77 -2.92 -2.48
C ASP A 5 -2.52 -3.85 -3.45
N LYS A 6 -1.88 -4.92 -3.92
CA LYS A 6 -2.52 -5.92 -4.76
C LYS A 6 -3.61 -6.69 -4.00
N ALA A 7 -3.38 -7.00 -2.73
CA ALA A 7 -4.39 -7.58 -1.84
C ALA A 7 -5.53 -6.58 -1.56
N GLY A 8 -5.20 -5.29 -1.40
CA GLY A 8 -6.20 -4.23 -1.30
C GLY A 8 -7.08 -4.11 -2.53
N LEU A 9 -6.48 -4.18 -3.73
CA LEU A 9 -7.23 -4.19 -4.98
C LEU A 9 -8.15 -5.42 -5.09
N GLU A 10 -7.66 -6.61 -4.76
CA GLU A 10 -8.50 -7.82 -4.74
C GLU A 10 -9.67 -7.67 -3.79
N MET A 11 -9.43 -7.13 -2.59
CA MET A 11 -10.49 -6.86 -1.62
C MET A 11 -11.56 -5.91 -2.19
N ALA A 12 -11.18 -4.89 -2.97
CA ALA A 12 -12.10 -4.00 -3.67
C ALA A 12 -12.88 -4.75 -4.79
N LEU A 13 -12.17 -5.58 -5.56
CA LEU A 13 -12.80 -6.35 -6.66
C LEU A 13 -13.78 -7.42 -6.15
N GLU A 14 -13.51 -8.03 -4.99
CA GLU A 14 -14.50 -8.89 -4.32
C GLU A 14 -15.79 -8.12 -3.96
N ARG A 15 -15.67 -6.86 -3.50
CA ARG A 15 -16.85 -6.01 -3.23
C ARG A 15 -17.58 -5.63 -4.52
N LYS A 16 -16.85 -5.41 -5.60
CA LYS A 16 -17.44 -5.24 -6.92
C LYS A 16 -18.24 -6.47 -7.35
N ASP A 17 -17.69 -7.66 -7.22
CA ASP A 17 -18.35 -8.92 -7.60
C ASP A 17 -19.59 -9.20 -6.75
N GLN A 18 -19.54 -8.89 -5.44
CA GLN A 18 -20.61 -9.20 -4.49
C GLN A 18 -21.72 -8.14 -4.46
N TYR A 19 -21.37 -6.87 -4.60
CA TYR A 19 -22.28 -5.74 -4.36
C TYR A 19 -22.37 -4.76 -5.52
N GLY A 20 -21.64 -4.97 -6.61
CA GLY A 20 -21.61 -4.05 -7.75
C GLY A 20 -20.84 -2.75 -7.47
N ALA A 21 -19.88 -2.77 -6.56
CA ALA A 21 -19.07 -1.60 -6.24
C ALA A 21 -18.28 -1.13 -7.47
N HIS A 22 -18.14 0.20 -7.63
CA HIS A 22 -17.25 0.80 -8.62
C HIS A 22 -15.84 0.95 -8.05
N VAL A 23 -14.83 0.42 -8.73
CA VAL A 23 -13.45 0.39 -8.27
C VAL A 23 -12.60 1.40 -9.05
N THR A 24 -12.19 2.47 -8.37
CA THR A 24 -11.23 3.45 -8.89
C THR A 24 -9.86 3.21 -8.26
N VAL A 25 -8.82 3.06 -9.06
CA VAL A 25 -7.44 2.90 -8.60
C VAL A 25 -6.69 4.22 -8.77
N ILE A 26 -5.96 4.63 -7.71
CA ILE A 26 -5.13 5.84 -7.72
C ILE A 26 -3.69 5.43 -7.42
N THR A 27 -2.75 5.92 -8.19
CA THR A 27 -1.32 5.83 -7.88
C THR A 27 -0.63 7.18 -8.07
N MET A 28 0.38 7.46 -7.25
CA MET A 28 1.25 8.61 -7.42
C MET A 28 2.64 8.14 -7.80
N GLY A 29 3.16 8.64 -8.90
CA GLY A 29 4.48 8.22 -9.35
C GLY A 29 4.91 8.81 -10.68
N PRO A 30 6.12 8.44 -11.13
CA PRO A 30 6.63 8.81 -12.45
C PRO A 30 5.82 8.12 -13.55
N PRO A 31 6.01 8.50 -14.84
CA PRO A 31 5.24 7.95 -15.96
C PRO A 31 5.17 6.41 -16.03
N GLN A 32 6.19 5.71 -15.55
CA GLN A 32 6.24 4.25 -15.52
C GLN A 32 5.18 3.63 -14.59
N ALA A 33 4.60 4.40 -13.67
CA ALA A 33 3.52 3.93 -12.81
C ALA A 33 2.21 3.64 -13.58
N ASP A 34 2.10 4.06 -14.85
CA ASP A 34 1.00 3.66 -15.75
C ASP A 34 0.89 2.13 -15.88
N ASP A 35 2.01 1.42 -15.90
CA ASP A 35 2.02 -0.05 -16.01
C ASP A 35 1.25 -0.73 -14.86
N ILE A 36 1.32 -0.17 -13.66
CA ILE A 36 0.59 -0.68 -12.48
C ILE A 36 -0.91 -0.47 -12.65
N LEU A 37 -1.32 0.65 -13.23
CA LEU A 37 -2.73 0.94 -13.52
C LEU A 37 -3.28 0.05 -14.64
N ARG A 38 -2.46 -0.30 -15.63
CA ARG A 38 -2.81 -1.31 -16.66
C ARG A 38 -3.00 -2.69 -16.02
N GLU A 39 -2.14 -3.09 -15.08
CA GLU A 39 -2.34 -4.31 -14.30
C GLU A 39 -3.67 -4.28 -13.55
N ALA A 40 -4.01 -3.17 -12.88
CA ALA A 40 -5.27 -3.01 -12.15
C ALA A 40 -6.50 -3.12 -13.09
N PHE A 41 -6.46 -2.50 -14.26
CA PHE A 41 -7.50 -2.65 -15.28
C PHE A 41 -7.65 -4.09 -15.74
N ALA A 42 -6.53 -4.80 -15.97
CA ALA A 42 -6.54 -6.19 -16.40
C ALA A 42 -7.11 -7.14 -15.33
N MET A 43 -6.98 -6.77 -14.03
CA MET A 43 -7.61 -7.47 -12.92
C MET A 43 -9.10 -7.14 -12.77
N GLY A 44 -9.59 -6.01 -13.28
CA GLY A 44 -11.02 -5.68 -13.25
C GLY A 44 -11.40 -4.31 -12.70
N ALA A 45 -10.45 -3.41 -12.45
CA ALA A 45 -10.74 -2.03 -12.07
C ALA A 45 -11.55 -1.29 -13.16
N ASP A 46 -12.41 -0.36 -12.73
CA ASP A 46 -13.28 0.41 -13.62
C ASP A 46 -12.61 1.70 -14.10
N ARG A 47 -11.89 2.37 -13.21
CA ARG A 47 -11.26 3.66 -13.44
C ARG A 47 -9.85 3.69 -12.87
N ALA A 48 -8.96 4.42 -13.51
CA ALA A 48 -7.58 4.61 -13.04
C ALA A 48 -7.14 6.06 -13.13
N ILE A 49 -6.55 6.57 -12.05
CA ILE A 49 -6.03 7.92 -11.93
C ILE A 49 -4.54 7.85 -11.58
N HIS A 50 -3.73 8.50 -12.40
CA HIS A 50 -2.28 8.61 -12.21
C HIS A 50 -1.94 10.03 -11.74
N LEU A 51 -1.54 10.18 -10.48
CA LEU A 51 -1.03 11.43 -9.95
C LEU A 51 0.42 11.59 -10.40
N SER A 52 0.66 12.43 -11.41
CA SER A 52 1.99 12.60 -12.01
C SER A 52 2.25 14.07 -12.32
N ASP A 53 3.10 14.69 -11.49
CA ASP A 53 3.55 16.06 -11.64
C ASP A 53 4.97 16.20 -11.05
N ARG A 54 5.76 17.11 -11.58
CA ARG A 54 7.08 17.45 -11.00
C ARG A 54 6.99 18.00 -9.59
N LYS A 55 5.88 18.65 -9.24
CA LYS A 55 5.59 19.15 -7.89
C LYS A 55 5.43 18.04 -6.84
N PHE A 56 5.18 16.82 -7.27
CA PHE A 56 5.08 15.66 -6.35
C PHE A 56 6.43 14.99 -6.11
N ALA A 57 7.46 15.31 -6.89
CA ALA A 57 8.76 14.64 -6.84
C ALA A 57 9.47 14.85 -5.50
N GLY A 58 10.10 13.80 -4.98
CA GLY A 58 10.86 13.83 -3.73
C GLY A 58 9.98 13.86 -2.46
N ALA A 59 8.70 13.55 -2.60
CA ALA A 59 7.77 13.47 -1.49
C ALA A 59 8.16 12.36 -0.50
N ASP A 60 8.12 12.67 0.80
CA ASP A 60 8.09 11.69 1.86
C ASP A 60 6.65 11.19 2.10
N THR A 61 6.42 10.43 3.16
CA THR A 61 5.09 9.89 3.48
C THR A 61 4.04 10.98 3.73
N LEU A 62 4.42 12.10 4.36
CA LEU A 62 3.52 13.20 4.63
C LEU A 62 3.11 13.94 3.35
N ALA A 63 4.07 14.30 2.50
CA ALA A 63 3.79 14.96 1.23
C ALA A 63 3.04 14.04 0.25
N THR A 64 3.34 12.74 0.26
CA THR A 64 2.62 11.71 -0.51
C THR A 64 1.16 11.61 -0.07
N SER A 65 0.90 11.49 1.23
CA SER A 65 -0.46 11.40 1.76
C SER A 65 -1.26 12.67 1.54
N ASN A 66 -0.62 13.86 1.59
CA ASN A 66 -1.25 15.14 1.23
C ASN A 66 -1.72 15.17 -0.24
N ALA A 67 -0.86 14.73 -1.16
CA ALA A 67 -1.21 14.69 -2.59
C ALA A 67 -2.37 13.73 -2.86
N ILE A 68 -2.33 12.52 -2.30
CA ILE A 68 -3.38 11.51 -2.47
C ILE A 68 -4.69 11.99 -1.81
N ALA A 69 -4.65 12.53 -0.60
CA ALA A 69 -5.83 13.10 0.05
C ALA A 69 -6.40 14.28 -0.73
N GLY A 70 -5.52 15.11 -1.34
CA GLY A 70 -5.92 16.19 -2.25
C GLY A 70 -6.69 15.70 -3.48
N ALA A 71 -6.28 14.57 -4.04
CA ALA A 71 -6.99 13.91 -5.13
C ALA A 71 -8.32 13.30 -4.67
N LEU A 72 -8.32 12.63 -3.51
CA LEU A 72 -9.53 12.02 -2.95
C LEU A 72 -10.62 13.05 -2.64
N ARG A 73 -10.28 14.28 -2.25
CA ARG A 73 -11.26 15.37 -2.06
C ARG A 73 -12.00 15.75 -3.34
N MET A 74 -11.49 15.39 -4.52
CA MET A 74 -12.12 15.65 -5.81
C MET A 74 -12.99 14.49 -6.29
N LEU A 75 -13.17 13.46 -5.46
CA LEU A 75 -13.88 12.24 -5.78
C LEU A 75 -14.96 11.94 -4.73
N ASP A 76 -16.05 11.34 -5.19
CA ASP A 76 -17.02 10.71 -4.30
C ASP A 76 -16.61 9.26 -4.06
N PHE A 77 -16.56 8.85 -2.80
CA PHE A 77 -16.22 7.48 -2.40
C PHE A 77 -16.83 7.11 -1.06
N ASP A 78 -17.09 5.82 -0.87
CA ASP A 78 -17.54 5.25 0.40
C ASP A 78 -16.39 4.60 1.19
N LEU A 79 -15.38 4.09 0.50
CA LEU A 79 -14.28 3.36 1.11
C LEU A 79 -12.97 3.62 0.38
N VAL A 80 -11.94 3.95 1.14
CA VAL A 80 -10.55 4.00 0.65
C VAL A 80 -9.81 2.77 1.16
N ILE A 81 -9.25 1.98 0.25
CA ILE A 81 -8.45 0.81 0.56
C ILE A 81 -7.01 1.06 0.12
N THR A 82 -6.07 0.92 1.02
CA THR A 82 -4.63 0.95 0.72
C THR A 82 -3.98 -0.35 1.16
N GLY A 83 -2.82 -0.67 0.62
CA GLY A 83 -1.94 -1.64 1.26
C GLY A 83 -1.49 -1.14 2.64
N ARG A 84 -1.00 -2.04 3.48
CA ARG A 84 -0.43 -1.68 4.79
C ARG A 84 0.75 -0.71 4.62
N GLN A 85 1.65 -1.01 3.68
CA GLN A 85 2.87 -0.23 3.46
C GLN A 85 3.49 -0.51 2.08
N ALA A 86 4.35 0.42 1.62
CA ALA A 86 5.21 0.19 0.47
C ALA A 86 6.43 -0.66 0.87
N ILE A 87 6.85 -1.58 -0.01
CA ILE A 87 7.98 -2.50 0.27
C ILE A 87 9.35 -1.83 0.26
N ASP A 88 9.46 -0.63 -0.29
CA ASP A 88 10.69 0.16 -0.35
C ASP A 88 10.85 1.09 0.85
N GLY A 89 9.76 1.69 1.34
CA GLY A 89 9.76 2.63 2.45
C GLY A 89 9.49 2.00 3.81
N ASP A 90 8.72 0.93 3.85
CA ASP A 90 8.41 0.09 5.04
C ASP A 90 7.91 0.88 6.26
N THR A 91 7.16 1.98 6.03
CA THR A 91 6.77 2.92 7.09
C THR A 91 5.35 2.71 7.62
N ALA A 92 4.46 2.12 6.84
CA ALA A 92 3.03 1.93 7.15
C ALA A 92 2.27 3.23 7.54
N GLN A 93 2.69 4.38 7.02
CA GLN A 93 2.19 5.69 7.43
C GLN A 93 1.16 6.30 6.47
N VAL A 94 1.29 6.05 5.16
CA VAL A 94 0.53 6.77 4.12
C VAL A 94 -0.98 6.57 4.27
N GLY A 95 -1.46 5.33 4.47
CA GLY A 95 -2.88 5.04 4.68
C GLY A 95 -3.47 5.80 5.89
N PRO A 96 -2.90 5.65 7.09
CA PRO A 96 -3.32 6.41 8.28
C PRO A 96 -3.27 7.93 8.10
N GLN A 97 -2.24 8.47 7.44
CA GLN A 97 -2.14 9.91 7.18
C GLN A 97 -3.22 10.39 6.20
N ILE A 98 -3.58 9.59 5.19
CA ILE A 98 -4.71 9.91 4.30
C ILE A 98 -6.01 10.05 5.10
N ALA A 99 -6.26 9.10 6.03
CA ALA A 99 -7.44 9.15 6.89
C ALA A 99 -7.48 10.44 7.73
N GLU A 100 -6.35 10.80 8.35
CA GLU A 100 -6.23 12.03 9.15
C GLU A 100 -6.45 13.28 8.31
N HIS A 101 -5.84 13.36 7.11
CA HIS A 101 -6.02 14.51 6.20
C HIS A 101 -7.47 14.68 5.72
N LEU A 102 -8.24 13.59 5.67
CA LEU A 102 -9.65 13.59 5.26
C LEU A 102 -10.61 13.69 6.45
N GLY A 103 -10.11 13.56 7.68
CA GLY A 103 -10.95 13.53 8.89
C GLY A 103 -11.85 12.30 8.95
N LEU A 104 -11.38 11.13 8.43
CA LEU A 104 -12.14 9.90 8.31
C LEU A 104 -11.72 8.87 9.35
N PRO A 105 -12.67 8.03 9.83
CA PRO A 105 -12.31 6.86 10.60
C PRO A 105 -11.41 5.91 9.82
N GLN A 106 -10.53 5.20 10.54
CA GLN A 106 -9.60 4.26 9.91
C GLN A 106 -9.48 2.95 10.68
N VAL A 107 -9.26 1.87 9.96
CA VAL A 107 -8.85 0.58 10.53
C VAL A 107 -7.66 0.03 9.76
N THR A 108 -6.60 -0.31 10.47
CA THR A 108 -5.34 -0.82 9.89
C THR A 108 -5.22 -2.34 10.03
N TYR A 109 -4.37 -2.95 9.19
CA TYR A 109 -4.03 -4.38 9.23
C TYR A 109 -5.25 -5.29 9.02
N LEU A 110 -6.06 -5.01 7.98
CA LEU A 110 -7.24 -5.81 7.66
C LEU A 110 -6.89 -7.13 7.00
N GLU A 111 -7.63 -8.15 7.42
CA GLU A 111 -7.72 -9.47 6.78
C GLU A 111 -9.09 -9.72 6.12
N GLY A 112 -10.09 -8.90 6.38
CA GLY A 112 -11.41 -9.09 5.77
C GLY A 112 -12.37 -7.94 6.05
N ILE A 113 -13.35 -7.80 5.16
CA ILE A 113 -14.45 -6.83 5.25
C ILE A 113 -15.76 -7.53 4.95
N LYS A 114 -16.79 -7.25 5.75
CA LYS A 114 -18.18 -7.64 5.50
C LYS A 114 -19.07 -6.41 5.50
N TYR A 115 -19.89 -6.26 4.48
CA TYR A 115 -20.91 -5.21 4.40
C TYR A 115 -22.19 -5.66 5.13
N GLU A 116 -22.67 -4.84 6.06
CA GLU A 116 -23.86 -5.13 6.88
C GLU A 116 -25.08 -4.30 6.46
N GLY A 117 -24.96 -3.51 5.41
CA GLY A 117 -26.03 -2.63 4.91
C GLY A 117 -25.93 -1.19 5.40
N GLY A 118 -26.54 -0.28 4.66
CA GLY A 118 -26.44 1.16 4.92
C GLY A 118 -25.01 1.68 4.77
N ASN A 119 -24.47 2.29 5.82
CA ASN A 119 -23.09 2.80 5.88
C ASN A 119 -22.19 1.97 6.81
N ARG A 120 -22.54 0.71 7.14
CA ARG A 120 -21.84 -0.09 8.14
C ARG A 120 -21.03 -1.22 7.52
N LEU A 121 -19.77 -1.31 7.94
CA LEU A 121 -18.86 -2.41 7.64
C LEU A 121 -18.42 -3.08 8.93
N VAL A 122 -18.34 -4.41 8.91
CA VAL A 122 -17.63 -5.20 9.94
C VAL A 122 -16.31 -5.63 9.34
N VAL A 123 -15.22 -5.24 9.98
CA VAL A 123 -13.87 -5.51 9.51
C VAL A 123 -13.12 -6.41 10.47
N LYS A 124 -12.35 -7.36 9.92
CA LYS A 124 -11.45 -8.23 10.67
C LYS A 124 -10.06 -7.63 10.63
N LYS A 125 -9.63 -7.12 11.79
CA LYS A 125 -8.29 -6.58 12.00
C LYS A 125 -7.38 -7.63 12.60
N TRP A 126 -6.20 -7.84 12.01
CA TRP A 126 -5.14 -8.67 12.57
C TRP A 126 -4.47 -8.00 13.78
N THR A 127 -4.09 -8.80 14.78
CA THR A 127 -3.29 -8.41 15.93
C THR A 127 -2.31 -9.54 16.28
N GLU A 128 -1.24 -9.25 17.02
CA GLU A 128 -0.25 -10.26 17.42
C GLU A 128 -0.85 -11.42 18.24
N GLU A 129 -1.93 -11.16 18.98
CA GLU A 129 -2.61 -12.15 19.83
C GLU A 129 -3.79 -12.84 19.13
N GLY A 130 -4.09 -12.47 17.86
CA GLY A 130 -5.21 -13.01 17.11
C GLY A 130 -5.87 -12.00 16.18
N TYR A 131 -7.16 -11.71 16.38
CA TYR A 131 -7.88 -10.72 15.57
C TYR A 131 -8.96 -9.99 16.37
N GLN A 132 -9.35 -8.83 15.87
CA GLN A 132 -10.48 -8.06 16.36
C GLN A 132 -11.54 -7.92 15.26
N LEU A 133 -12.81 -8.02 15.64
CA LEU A 133 -13.93 -7.62 14.78
C LEU A 133 -14.37 -6.22 15.20
N LEU A 134 -14.31 -5.29 14.27
CA LEU A 134 -14.66 -3.88 14.50
C LEU A 134 -15.77 -3.47 13.54
N GLU A 135 -16.74 -2.72 14.06
CA GLU A 135 -17.74 -2.04 13.24
C GLU A 135 -17.19 -0.63 12.90
N VAL A 136 -17.27 -0.25 11.64
CA VAL A 136 -16.88 1.08 11.16
C VAL A 136 -17.92 1.61 10.19
N GLU A 137 -18.18 2.91 10.25
CA GLU A 137 -19.07 3.60 9.32
C GLU A 137 -18.28 4.17 8.13
N THR A 138 -18.90 4.10 6.95
CA THR A 138 -18.38 4.74 5.74
C THR A 138 -18.84 6.21 5.66
N PRO A 139 -18.05 7.13 5.05
CA PRO A 139 -16.75 6.84 4.42
C PRO A 139 -15.63 6.60 5.44
N CYS A 140 -14.76 5.64 5.14
CA CYS A 140 -13.62 5.31 5.99
C CYS A 140 -12.38 4.89 5.17
N VAL A 141 -11.24 4.81 5.83
CA VAL A 141 -9.97 4.34 5.25
C VAL A 141 -9.55 3.03 5.91
N VAL A 142 -9.13 2.07 5.11
CA VAL A 142 -8.62 0.79 5.62
C VAL A 142 -7.27 0.44 5.01
N THR A 143 -6.39 -0.21 5.77
CA THR A 143 -5.14 -0.73 5.24
C THR A 143 -5.12 -2.26 5.30
N VAL A 144 -4.71 -2.90 4.22
CA VAL A 144 -4.84 -4.35 4.00
C VAL A 144 -3.49 -5.04 4.04
N LEU A 145 -3.47 -6.23 4.63
CA LEU A 145 -2.30 -7.11 4.62
C LEU A 145 -2.29 -7.98 3.37
N SER A 146 -1.11 -8.26 2.84
CA SER A 146 -0.95 -9.21 1.72
C SER A 146 -1.41 -10.63 2.04
N SER A 147 -1.52 -10.99 3.32
CA SER A 147 -2.08 -12.26 3.78
C SER A 147 -3.61 -12.33 3.79
N ALA A 148 -4.30 -11.20 3.54
CA ALA A 148 -5.77 -11.11 3.63
C ALA A 148 -6.50 -11.96 2.58
N ASN A 149 -5.91 -12.10 1.40
CA ASN A 149 -6.50 -12.84 0.27
C ASN A 149 -5.42 -13.31 -0.71
N GLN A 150 -5.86 -14.06 -1.72
CA GLN A 150 -5.03 -14.40 -2.88
C GLN A 150 -5.55 -13.60 -4.08
N PRO A 151 -4.81 -12.57 -4.53
CA PRO A 151 -5.25 -11.75 -5.66
C PRO A 151 -5.47 -12.59 -6.92
N ARG A 152 -6.55 -12.29 -7.62
CA ARG A 152 -6.88 -12.95 -8.91
C ARG A 152 -5.80 -12.71 -9.96
N TYR A 153 -5.67 -13.64 -10.88
CA TYR A 153 -4.87 -13.43 -12.08
C TYR A 153 -5.58 -12.49 -13.05
N MET A 154 -4.79 -11.76 -13.81
CA MET A 154 -5.28 -11.03 -14.98
C MET A 154 -5.85 -12.01 -16.01
N SER A 155 -7.03 -11.72 -16.55
CA SER A 155 -7.54 -12.49 -17.69
C SER A 155 -6.86 -12.05 -18.99
N VAL A 156 -6.75 -12.96 -19.98
CA VAL A 156 -6.21 -12.62 -21.31
C VAL A 156 -7.00 -11.47 -21.93
N ARG A 157 -8.31 -11.52 -21.84
CA ARG A 157 -9.20 -10.44 -22.30
C ARG A 157 -8.90 -9.13 -21.54
N GLY A 158 -8.79 -9.17 -20.22
CA GLY A 158 -8.48 -7.99 -19.39
C GLY A 158 -7.15 -7.35 -19.75
N ILE A 159 -6.13 -8.16 -20.06
CA ILE A 159 -4.81 -7.65 -20.51
C ILE A 159 -4.94 -6.88 -21.81
N VAL A 160 -5.66 -7.41 -22.80
CA VAL A 160 -5.87 -6.75 -24.09
C VAL A 160 -6.68 -5.46 -23.91
N GLU A 161 -7.82 -5.53 -23.23
CA GLU A 161 -8.72 -4.39 -23.02
C GLU A 161 -8.10 -3.29 -22.11
N ALA A 162 -7.12 -3.62 -21.26
CA ALA A 162 -6.47 -2.64 -20.39
C ALA A 162 -5.79 -1.51 -21.18
N TYR A 163 -5.31 -1.77 -22.38
CA TYR A 163 -4.67 -0.77 -23.24
C TYR A 163 -5.67 0.12 -23.99
N ASP A 164 -6.92 -0.31 -24.12
CA ASP A 164 -8.00 0.48 -24.72
C ASP A 164 -8.64 1.43 -23.68
N LYS A 165 -8.46 1.14 -22.38
CA LYS A 165 -8.97 2.00 -21.30
C LYS A 165 -8.09 3.22 -21.11
N GLN A 166 -8.72 4.36 -20.82
CA GLN A 166 -8.02 5.62 -20.54
C GLN A 166 -7.56 5.65 -19.08
N VAL A 167 -6.26 5.95 -18.86
CA VAL A 167 -5.72 6.37 -17.56
C VAL A 167 -5.82 7.89 -17.51
N GLU A 168 -6.48 8.42 -16.47
CA GLU A 168 -6.56 9.84 -16.23
C GLU A 168 -5.26 10.31 -15.57
N VAL A 169 -4.53 11.23 -16.18
CA VAL A 169 -3.34 11.83 -15.59
C VAL A 169 -3.72 13.12 -14.90
N TRP A 170 -3.54 13.15 -13.58
CA TRP A 170 -3.81 14.31 -12.74
C TRP A 170 -2.52 14.94 -12.23
N GLY A 171 -2.37 16.23 -12.45
CA GLY A 171 -1.31 17.06 -11.89
C GLY A 171 -1.79 17.87 -10.69
N PHE A 172 -0.98 18.83 -10.27
CA PHE A 172 -1.29 19.76 -9.18
C PHE A 172 -2.62 20.50 -9.37
N ASP A 173 -2.92 20.93 -10.58
CA ASP A 173 -4.14 21.71 -10.88
C ASP A 173 -5.43 20.87 -10.79
N ASN A 174 -5.33 19.55 -10.71
CA ASN A 174 -6.48 18.65 -10.61
C ASN A 174 -6.81 18.24 -9.17
N ILE A 175 -6.00 18.63 -8.18
CA ILE A 175 -6.15 18.20 -6.79
C ILE A 175 -6.34 19.36 -5.83
N SER A 176 -7.00 19.12 -4.69
CA SER A 176 -7.27 20.16 -3.68
C SER A 176 -6.26 20.08 -2.54
N VAL A 177 -5.10 20.74 -2.72
CA VAL A 177 -4.01 20.81 -1.73
C VAL A 177 -3.16 22.05 -1.95
N GLU A 178 -2.57 22.59 -0.89
CA GLU A 178 -1.59 23.68 -0.98
C GLU A 178 -0.26 23.20 -1.54
N GLU A 179 0.34 23.93 -2.48
CA GLU A 179 1.60 23.58 -3.12
C GLU A 179 2.76 23.38 -2.11
N SER A 180 2.75 24.17 -1.02
CA SER A 180 3.75 24.08 0.05
C SER A 180 3.76 22.74 0.80
N LYS A 181 2.69 21.94 0.68
CA LYS A 181 2.54 20.62 1.30
C LYS A 181 2.92 19.46 0.39
N LEU A 182 3.46 19.74 -0.80
CA LEU A 182 3.76 18.75 -1.84
C LEU A 182 5.25 18.56 -2.07
N GLY A 183 5.59 17.40 -2.61
CA GLY A 183 6.92 17.05 -3.05
C GLY A 183 8.00 17.28 -1.98
N LEU A 184 9.19 17.65 -2.42
CA LEU A 184 10.32 17.88 -1.51
C LEU A 184 10.09 19.09 -0.58
N ALA A 185 9.34 20.10 -1.00
CA ALA A 185 9.05 21.28 -0.19
C ALA A 185 8.12 20.96 0.99
N GLY A 186 7.14 20.07 0.76
CA GLY A 186 6.21 19.60 1.79
C GLY A 186 6.73 18.45 2.66
N SER A 187 7.95 17.97 2.41
CA SER A 187 8.53 16.82 3.10
C SER A 187 9.38 17.27 4.30
N PRO A 188 9.00 16.98 5.54
CA PRO A 188 9.85 17.22 6.71
C PRO A 188 11.09 16.32 6.76
N THR A 189 11.07 15.18 6.06
CA THR A 189 12.21 14.27 5.97
C THR A 189 12.94 14.44 4.65
N ARG A 190 14.27 14.26 4.67
CA ARG A 190 15.12 14.36 3.49
C ARG A 190 16.16 13.25 3.48
N VAL A 191 16.39 12.66 2.30
CA VAL A 191 17.48 11.70 2.12
C VAL A 191 18.81 12.42 2.33
N PHE A 192 19.52 12.07 3.39
CA PHE A 192 20.85 12.60 3.70
C PHE A 192 21.93 11.95 2.85
N LYS A 193 21.87 10.61 2.71
CA LYS A 193 22.84 9.83 1.94
C LYS A 193 22.22 8.50 1.50
N SER A 194 22.45 8.12 0.26
CA SER A 194 22.16 6.79 -0.25
C SER A 194 23.45 6.04 -0.51
N PHE A 195 23.47 4.74 -0.25
CA PHE A 195 24.60 3.86 -0.54
C PHE A 195 24.09 2.43 -0.80
N THR A 196 24.81 1.71 -1.63
CA THR A 196 24.56 0.29 -1.82
C THR A 196 25.24 -0.49 -0.69
N LYS A 197 24.55 -1.47 -0.10
CA LYS A 197 25.21 -2.42 0.80
C LYS A 197 26.37 -3.08 0.05
N GLY A 198 27.58 -3.02 0.61
CA GLY A 198 28.70 -3.80 0.11
C GLY A 198 28.37 -5.30 0.10
N ALA A 199 29.03 -6.04 -0.77
CA ALA A 199 28.90 -7.49 -0.76
C ALA A 199 29.18 -8.02 0.66
N LYS A 200 28.33 -8.92 1.16
CA LYS A 200 28.63 -9.61 2.42
C LYS A 200 29.96 -10.34 2.24
N SER A 201 30.87 -10.19 3.21
CA SER A 201 32.08 -11.03 3.25
C SER A 201 31.71 -12.50 3.25
N ALA A 202 32.52 -13.33 2.61
CA ALA A 202 32.36 -14.77 2.69
C ALA A 202 32.29 -15.19 4.17
N GLY A 203 31.28 -15.94 4.55
CA GLY A 203 31.17 -16.51 5.88
C GLY A 203 32.32 -17.49 6.14
N LYS A 204 32.56 -17.79 7.40
CA LYS A 204 33.44 -18.92 7.78
C LYS A 204 32.60 -20.18 7.74
N VAL A 205 33.12 -21.20 7.05
CA VAL A 205 32.57 -22.56 7.04
C VAL A 205 33.39 -23.41 7.99
N PHE A 206 32.71 -24.14 8.84
CA PHE A 206 33.33 -25.08 9.78
C PHE A 206 32.81 -26.49 9.49
N GLU A 207 33.71 -27.43 9.32
CA GLU A 207 33.39 -28.84 9.19
C GLU A 207 33.74 -29.49 10.53
N LEU A 208 32.75 -29.80 11.34
CA LEU A 208 32.86 -30.27 12.72
C LEU A 208 31.91 -31.46 12.95
N GLU A 209 32.21 -32.29 13.93
CA GLU A 209 31.24 -33.25 14.43
C GLU A 209 30.03 -32.57 15.06
N PRO A 210 28.83 -33.19 15.07
CA PRO A 210 27.58 -32.54 15.50
C PRO A 210 27.64 -31.90 16.89
N ALA A 211 28.29 -32.53 17.85
CA ALA A 211 28.45 -32.01 19.20
C ALA A 211 29.33 -30.76 19.22
N GLU A 212 30.47 -30.76 18.55
CA GLU A 212 31.39 -29.61 18.46
C GLU A 212 30.73 -28.43 17.68
N ALA A 213 29.95 -28.75 16.66
CA ALA A 213 29.22 -27.75 15.90
C ALA A 213 28.17 -27.03 16.78
N ALA A 214 27.47 -27.78 17.65
CA ALA A 214 26.51 -27.23 18.58
C ALA A 214 27.17 -26.30 19.60
N ASP A 215 28.29 -26.72 20.18
CA ASP A 215 29.08 -25.95 21.14
C ASP A 215 29.58 -24.64 20.51
N LEU A 216 30.11 -24.70 19.28
CA LEU A 216 30.61 -23.55 18.55
C LEU A 216 29.46 -22.57 18.24
N ILE A 217 28.28 -23.05 17.87
CA ILE A 217 27.11 -22.20 17.62
C ILE A 217 26.71 -21.45 18.90
N VAL A 218 26.61 -22.16 20.02
CA VAL A 218 26.28 -21.57 21.32
C VAL A 218 27.32 -20.51 21.72
N GLU A 219 28.63 -20.81 21.56
CA GLU A 219 29.69 -19.85 21.81
C GLU A 219 29.55 -18.58 20.97
N LYS A 220 29.31 -18.74 19.65
CA LYS A 220 29.15 -17.58 18.75
C LYS A 220 27.90 -16.76 19.02
N LEU A 221 26.81 -17.37 19.50
CA LEU A 221 25.62 -16.67 19.92
C LEU A 221 25.85 -15.87 21.21
N LYS A 222 26.59 -16.45 22.18
CA LYS A 222 27.00 -15.76 23.41
C LYS A 222 27.92 -14.58 23.12
N GLU A 223 28.93 -14.73 22.25
CA GLU A 223 29.79 -13.62 21.82
C GLU A 223 29.01 -12.42 21.27
N LYS A 224 27.86 -12.67 20.67
CA LYS A 224 26.98 -11.63 20.08
C LYS A 224 25.87 -11.18 21.01
N PHE A 225 25.83 -11.63 22.25
CA PHE A 225 24.77 -11.33 23.23
C PHE A 225 23.35 -11.68 22.72
N ILE A 226 23.20 -12.75 21.94
CA ILE A 226 21.91 -13.20 21.44
C ILE A 226 21.26 -14.17 22.45
N ILE A 227 22.08 -14.95 23.18
CA ILE A 227 21.69 -15.85 24.27
C ILE A 227 22.61 -15.64 25.48
#